data_02f15205be0cf8f232177a4a65186a3d
#
_entry.id   02f15205be0cf8f232177a4a65186a3d
#
_cell.length_a   1.000
_cell.length_b   1.000
_cell.length_c   1.000
_cell.angle_alpha   90.00
_cell.angle_beta   90.00
_cell.angle_gamma   90.00
#
_symmetry.space_group_name_H-M   'P 1'
#
loop_
_entity.id
_entity.type
_entity.pdbx_description
1 polymer ?
#
loop_
_entity_poly.entity_id
_entity_poly.type
_entity_poly.pdbx_seq_one_letter_code
_entity_poly.pdbx_strand_id
1 'polypeptide(L)'
;MVSSTLSFYQLLCLSWTELRCLSTICRALGIPSRVVSNLVSAHDANNSLTVDKYYTETMEELEYDPNNPSGADSIWNYHVWNDVWMARPDLPPGYGGWQAIDATPQEKSSGFFQCGPAPLEAIKQGVIGLGYDVEFMLSSVNADLMRWRKDDQSESGYSMVDTNNYHIGRMILTKKPFVFDPVGDEDREDILNLYKFREGTASERLALMNGVRYSDRAKRYYAVATALQNDVTFKLRDIDTISIGKEFRLIVDIENNSTEGRNIKAALSATSVYYNGVRAEVIKKVEGKIFVGPGKHEEISVLVKEEDYLPKLVEYCNMKISAMAIVDETKQSWADDDDFQVVKPNINIVFNSDLIINEPVTAVLSFLNPLDHPLTGCEFRVTSSGITGRTLRFPGPDVAAKALAEVELPVQPNKLGMISFVATFKSTELKDITGATSVEVLEG
;
A
#
# COMPACT_ATOMS: atom_id res chain seq x y z
N MET A 1 30.35 -21.27 4.47
CA MET A 1 29.37 -20.63 3.58
C MET A 1 28.00 -21.13 4.03
N VAL A 2 27.33 -20.37 4.90
CA VAL A 2 25.94 -20.65 5.30
C VAL A 2 25.12 -19.56 4.63
N SER A 3 24.43 -19.95 3.54
CA SER A 3 23.43 -19.12 2.89
C SER A 3 22.20 -19.10 3.79
N SER A 4 22.07 -18.07 4.62
CA SER A 4 20.83 -17.79 5.35
C SER A 4 19.94 -16.93 4.46
N THR A 5 19.14 -17.55 3.63
CA THR A 5 17.91 -16.94 3.12
C THR A 5 16.97 -16.75 4.31
N LEU A 6 16.99 -15.56 4.90
CA LEU A 6 15.95 -15.12 5.83
C LEU A 6 14.63 -15.19 5.07
N SER A 7 13.64 -15.88 5.63
CA SER A 7 12.32 -15.95 5.00
C SER A 7 11.70 -14.55 4.99
N PHE A 8 10.91 -14.25 3.98
CA PHE A 8 10.19 -12.98 3.79
C PHE A 8 9.40 -12.53 5.05
N TYR A 9 8.85 -13.49 5.81
CA TYR A 9 8.22 -13.24 7.13
C TYR A 9 9.18 -12.66 8.18
N GLN A 10 10.44 -13.02 8.14
CA GLN A 10 11.45 -12.49 9.08
C GLN A 10 11.81 -11.04 8.76
N LEU A 11 11.82 -10.67 7.48
CA LEU A 11 12.05 -9.28 7.04
C LEU A 11 10.90 -8.35 7.40
N LEU A 12 9.64 -8.78 7.25
CA LEU A 12 8.45 -8.02 7.66
C LEU A 12 8.41 -7.77 9.18
N CYS A 13 8.61 -8.81 9.98
CA CYS A 13 8.70 -8.67 11.43
C CYS A 13 9.88 -7.77 11.86
N LEU A 14 10.99 -7.78 11.12
CA LEU A 14 12.15 -6.95 11.39
C LEU A 14 11.83 -5.46 11.20
N SER A 15 11.24 -5.04 10.07
CA SER A 15 10.93 -3.64 9.78
C SER A 15 10.04 -3.00 10.86
N TRP A 16 8.92 -3.61 11.21
CA TRP A 16 8.04 -3.12 12.29
C TRP A 16 8.71 -3.16 13.67
N THR A 17 9.55 -4.15 13.93
CA THR A 17 10.27 -4.28 15.20
C THR A 17 11.37 -3.24 15.31
N GLU A 18 12.12 -3.00 14.25
CA GLU A 18 13.21 -2.01 14.21
C GLU A 18 12.70 -0.58 14.40
N LEU A 19 11.59 -0.22 13.75
CA LEU A 19 10.95 1.09 13.90
C LEU A 19 10.43 1.34 15.31
N ARG A 20 9.81 0.34 15.93
CA ARG A 20 9.38 0.42 17.33
C ARG A 20 10.57 0.53 18.28
N CYS A 21 11.64 -0.22 18.02
CA CYS A 21 12.89 -0.13 18.77
C CYS A 21 13.48 1.27 18.65
N LEU A 22 13.60 1.82 17.44
CA LEU A 22 14.15 3.16 17.20
C LEU A 22 13.32 4.24 17.91
N SER A 23 12.00 4.20 17.76
CA SER A 23 11.11 5.14 18.47
C SER A 23 11.25 5.03 19.99
N THR A 24 11.38 3.81 20.51
CA THR A 24 11.56 3.56 21.94
C THR A 24 12.90 4.10 22.44
N ILE A 25 13.97 3.90 21.69
CA ILE A 25 15.31 4.42 21.99
C ILE A 25 15.30 5.95 21.98
N CYS A 26 14.74 6.58 20.95
CA CYS A 26 14.63 8.03 20.86
C CYS A 26 13.90 8.61 22.08
N ARG A 27 12.74 8.03 22.44
CA ARG A 27 11.95 8.46 23.59
C ARG A 27 12.67 8.24 24.92
N ALA A 28 13.42 7.14 25.07
CA ALA A 28 14.25 6.90 26.25
C ALA A 28 15.40 7.92 26.41
N LEU A 29 15.89 8.46 25.29
CA LEU A 29 16.87 9.54 25.25
C LEU A 29 16.25 10.94 25.39
N GLY A 30 14.92 11.05 25.56
CA GLY A 30 14.22 12.32 25.65
C GLY A 30 13.95 13.00 24.31
N ILE A 31 14.12 12.29 23.19
CA ILE A 31 13.85 12.80 21.84
C ILE A 31 12.40 12.44 21.48
N PRO A 32 11.52 13.42 21.26
CA PRO A 32 10.16 13.14 20.79
C PRO A 32 10.21 12.39 19.47
N SER A 33 9.48 11.27 19.38
CA SER A 33 9.46 10.44 18.20
C SER A 33 8.07 9.85 17.97
N ARG A 34 7.70 9.69 16.70
CA ARG A 34 6.48 9.00 16.27
C ARG A 34 6.77 8.08 15.10
N VAL A 35 6.01 7.00 15.00
CA VAL A 35 6.01 6.10 13.82
C VAL A 35 5.09 6.69 12.78
N VAL A 36 5.50 6.63 11.53
CA VAL A 36 4.77 7.17 10.38
C VAL A 36 4.61 6.08 9.33
N SER A 37 3.42 5.99 8.74
CA SER A 37 3.10 5.07 7.64
C SER A 37 2.68 5.88 6.42
N ASN A 38 3.44 5.81 5.35
CA ASN A 38 3.13 6.41 4.06
C ASN A 38 2.41 5.38 3.19
N LEU A 39 1.21 5.67 2.73
CA LEU A 39 0.42 4.82 1.84
C LEU A 39 0.72 5.18 0.39
N VAL A 40 0.93 4.17 -0.44
CA VAL A 40 1.41 4.29 -1.82
C VAL A 40 2.74 5.04 -1.86
N SER A 41 3.76 4.40 -1.32
CA SER A 41 5.11 4.97 -1.17
C SER A 41 5.98 4.63 -2.37
N ALA A 42 6.60 5.64 -2.98
CA ALA A 42 7.58 5.37 -4.04
C ALA A 42 8.89 4.83 -3.46
N HIS A 43 9.47 3.86 -4.17
CA HIS A 43 10.85 3.45 -4.05
C HIS A 43 11.57 3.84 -5.37
N ASP A 44 12.19 4.99 -5.35
CA ASP A 44 13.00 5.55 -6.45
C ASP A 44 14.44 5.03 -6.31
N ALA A 45 14.75 3.97 -7.03
CA ALA A 45 16.04 3.27 -6.94
C ALA A 45 17.18 4.05 -7.61
N ASN A 46 16.86 5.14 -8.32
CA ASN A 46 17.84 5.84 -9.11
C ASN A 46 17.91 7.36 -8.87
N ASN A 47 17.14 7.91 -7.93
CA ASN A 47 17.04 9.33 -7.60
C ASN A 47 16.64 10.20 -8.80
N SER A 48 15.60 9.79 -9.53
CA SER A 48 15.02 10.53 -10.65
C SER A 48 13.85 11.43 -10.25
N LEU A 49 13.37 11.35 -9.01
CA LEU A 49 12.13 11.94 -8.54
C LEU A 49 10.90 11.42 -9.30
N THR A 50 11.06 10.26 -9.94
CA THR A 50 10.02 9.53 -10.66
C THR A 50 10.00 8.08 -10.23
N VAL A 51 8.90 7.41 -10.50
CA VAL A 51 8.85 5.95 -10.54
C VAL A 51 8.67 5.54 -11.99
N ASP A 52 9.66 4.85 -12.54
CA ASP A 52 9.69 4.51 -13.95
C ASP A 52 9.24 3.07 -14.18
N LYS A 53 8.16 2.90 -14.94
CA LYS A 53 7.62 1.60 -15.33
C LYS A 53 7.82 1.37 -16.82
N TYR A 54 8.46 0.27 -17.17
CA TYR A 54 8.79 -0.07 -18.55
C TYR A 54 7.89 -1.19 -19.06
N TYR A 55 7.50 -1.10 -20.32
CA TYR A 55 6.59 -2.03 -20.98
C TYR A 55 7.16 -2.46 -22.35
N THR A 56 6.84 -3.68 -22.75
CA THR A 56 7.12 -4.18 -24.11
C THR A 56 6.29 -3.42 -25.15
N GLU A 57 6.54 -3.67 -26.42
CA GLU A 57 5.69 -3.17 -27.52
C GLU A 57 4.23 -3.64 -27.39
N THR A 58 4.01 -4.83 -26.80
CA THR A 58 2.69 -5.43 -26.55
C THR A 58 2.10 -5.04 -25.19
N MET A 59 2.67 -4.04 -24.51
CA MET A 59 2.17 -3.51 -23.26
C MET A 59 2.25 -4.51 -22.08
N GLU A 60 3.23 -5.37 -22.07
CA GLU A 60 3.57 -6.21 -20.91
C GLU A 60 4.60 -5.49 -20.05
N GLU A 61 4.33 -5.38 -18.74
CA GLU A 61 5.26 -4.75 -17.81
C GLU A 61 6.55 -5.56 -17.69
N LEU A 62 7.67 -4.86 -17.78
CA LEU A 62 9.00 -5.41 -17.53
C LEU A 62 9.27 -5.32 -16.02
N GLU A 63 9.76 -6.41 -15.43
CA GLU A 63 10.14 -6.46 -14.01
C GLU A 63 11.52 -5.84 -13.71
N TYR A 64 12.13 -5.24 -14.70
CA TYR A 64 13.45 -4.61 -14.60
C TYR A 64 13.46 -3.25 -15.29
N ASP A 65 14.34 -2.37 -14.84
CA ASP A 65 14.62 -1.09 -15.52
C ASP A 65 15.70 -1.28 -16.56
N PRO A 66 15.42 -1.12 -17.88
CA PRO A 66 16.41 -1.23 -18.94
C PRO A 66 17.56 -0.22 -18.82
N ASN A 67 17.34 0.90 -18.15
CA ASN A 67 18.30 1.99 -17.98
C ASN A 67 19.02 1.93 -16.62
N ASN A 68 18.58 1.08 -15.71
CA ASN A 68 19.19 0.89 -14.39
C ASN A 68 19.32 -0.59 -14.02
N PRO A 69 20.39 -1.27 -14.48
CA PRO A 69 20.61 -2.69 -14.19
C PRO A 69 20.77 -3.04 -12.70
N SER A 70 21.01 -2.05 -11.87
CA SER A 70 21.23 -2.23 -10.43
C SER A 70 19.94 -2.27 -9.59
N GLY A 71 18.81 -1.85 -10.13
CA GLY A 71 17.53 -1.86 -9.44
C GLY A 71 16.42 -1.23 -10.25
N ALA A 72 15.22 -1.76 -10.12
CA ALA A 72 14.01 -1.18 -10.70
C ALA A 72 13.25 -0.38 -9.65
N ASP A 73 12.64 0.70 -10.09
CA ASP A 73 11.72 1.46 -9.26
C ASP A 73 10.48 0.62 -8.91
N SER A 74 9.93 0.87 -7.75
CA SER A 74 8.72 0.18 -7.31
C SER A 74 7.79 1.11 -6.54
N ILE A 75 6.53 0.71 -6.43
CA ILE A 75 5.54 1.40 -5.62
C ILE A 75 5.12 0.42 -4.54
N TRP A 76 5.33 0.81 -3.29
CA TRP A 76 4.94 0.01 -2.15
C TRP A 76 3.56 0.45 -1.68
N ASN A 77 2.70 -0.49 -1.37
CA ASN A 77 1.37 -0.17 -0.83
C ASN A 77 1.46 0.68 0.43
N TYR A 78 2.49 0.41 1.25
CA TYR A 78 2.89 1.31 2.34
C TYR A 78 4.36 1.12 2.69
N HIS A 79 4.98 2.19 3.15
CA HIS A 79 6.30 2.19 3.78
C HIS A 79 6.22 2.90 5.13
N VAL A 80 7.07 2.51 6.07
CA VAL A 80 7.06 3.03 7.44
C VAL A 80 8.43 3.57 7.82
N TRP A 81 8.46 4.70 8.54
CA TRP A 81 9.65 5.31 9.11
C TRP A 81 9.35 6.00 10.44
N ASN A 82 10.30 6.73 10.99
CA ASN A 82 10.11 7.50 12.20
C ASN A 82 10.30 8.99 11.92
N ASP A 83 9.43 9.81 12.52
CA ASP A 83 9.75 11.23 12.71
C ASP A 83 10.35 11.44 14.09
N VAL A 84 11.35 12.28 14.17
CA VAL A 84 11.99 12.74 15.41
C VAL A 84 12.02 14.25 15.46
N TRP A 85 11.75 14.82 16.64
CA TRP A 85 11.77 16.27 16.83
C TRP A 85 13.13 16.73 17.32
N MET A 86 13.77 17.59 16.55
CA MET A 86 15.08 18.14 16.93
C MET A 86 15.32 19.55 16.40
N ALA A 87 16.18 20.30 17.09
CA ALA A 87 16.79 21.49 16.53
C ALA A 87 17.81 21.10 15.45
N ARG A 88 18.02 21.98 14.48
CA ARG A 88 18.99 21.78 13.38
C ARG A 88 19.93 22.97 13.28
N PRO A 89 20.85 23.13 14.26
CA PRO A 89 21.84 24.23 14.24
C PRO A 89 22.86 24.12 13.08
N ASP A 90 22.92 22.93 12.45
CA ASP A 90 23.73 22.60 11.27
C ASP A 90 23.09 23.08 9.95
N LEU A 91 21.82 23.46 9.97
CA LEU A 91 21.05 23.91 8.79
C LEU A 91 20.67 25.40 8.93
N PRO A 92 20.27 26.05 7.81
CA PRO A 92 19.69 27.39 7.86
C PRO A 92 18.45 27.45 8.77
N PRO A 93 18.09 28.62 9.31
CA PRO A 93 16.87 28.78 10.11
C PRO A 93 15.60 28.32 9.34
N GLY A 94 14.71 27.62 10.04
CA GLY A 94 13.43 27.13 9.48
C GLY A 94 13.37 25.62 9.28
N TYR A 95 14.48 24.91 9.37
CA TYR A 95 14.52 23.44 9.17
C TYR A 95 14.57 22.62 10.47
N GLY A 96 14.46 23.25 11.64
CA GLY A 96 14.20 22.56 12.91
C GLY A 96 12.78 22.01 12.98
N GLY A 97 12.49 21.16 13.96
CA GLY A 97 11.21 20.50 14.15
C GLY A 97 11.25 19.02 13.75
N TRP A 98 10.20 18.52 13.13
CA TRP A 98 10.13 17.11 12.71
C TRP A 98 11.13 16.80 11.59
N GLN A 99 11.84 15.70 11.76
CA GLN A 99 12.82 15.15 10.83
C GLN A 99 12.47 13.69 10.54
N ALA A 100 12.41 13.31 9.28
CA ALA A 100 12.24 11.90 8.89
C ALA A 100 13.57 11.15 9.04
N ILE A 101 13.51 9.99 9.68
CA ILE A 101 14.61 9.01 9.78
C ILE A 101 14.06 7.62 9.49
N ASP A 102 14.75 6.86 8.66
CA ASP A 102 14.38 5.50 8.31
C ASP A 102 15.41 4.50 8.85
N ALA A 103 14.96 3.56 9.68
CA ALA A 103 15.78 2.50 10.24
C ALA A 103 15.94 1.30 9.27
N THR A 104 15.12 1.27 8.21
CA THR A 104 15.15 0.24 7.16
C THR A 104 15.25 0.86 5.77
N PRO A 105 16.27 1.72 5.53
CA PRO A 105 16.40 2.40 4.25
C PRO A 105 16.65 1.40 3.14
N GLN A 106 16.00 1.62 2.00
CA GLN A 106 16.01 0.71 0.86
C GLN A 106 17.25 0.92 -0.01
N GLU A 107 17.80 2.14 0.02
CA GLU A 107 18.95 2.54 -0.77
C GLU A 107 20.11 2.99 0.13
N LYS A 108 21.31 2.98 -0.45
CA LYS A 108 22.50 3.49 0.25
C LYS A 108 22.60 4.99 0.10
N SER A 109 22.79 5.67 1.25
CA SER A 109 23.19 7.07 1.31
C SER A 109 24.67 7.14 1.68
N SER A 110 25.49 7.78 0.84
CA SER A 110 26.95 7.90 1.03
C SER A 110 27.66 6.56 1.28
N GLY A 111 27.14 5.47 0.68
CA GLY A 111 27.70 4.13 0.79
C GLY A 111 27.22 3.31 2.00
N PHE A 112 26.37 3.87 2.87
CA PHE A 112 25.82 3.21 4.04
C PHE A 112 24.29 3.10 3.92
N PHE A 113 23.70 2.07 4.50
CA PHE A 113 22.26 1.98 4.66
C PHE A 113 21.79 2.87 5.80
N GLN A 114 21.53 4.14 5.46
CA GLN A 114 21.06 5.18 6.37
C GLN A 114 20.10 6.10 5.62
N CYS A 115 19.15 6.72 6.33
CA CYS A 115 18.25 7.72 5.77
C CYS A 115 17.96 8.79 6.82
N GLY A 116 18.21 10.04 6.48
CA GLY A 116 17.95 11.21 7.30
C GLY A 116 19.09 11.59 8.25
N PRO A 117 18.79 12.51 9.18
CA PRO A 117 17.50 13.14 9.49
C PRO A 117 17.10 14.22 8.46
N ALA A 118 16.05 13.94 7.69
CA ALA A 118 15.53 14.82 6.65
C ALA A 118 14.48 15.79 7.22
N PRO A 119 14.67 17.11 7.16
CA PRO A 119 13.66 18.06 7.63
C PRO A 119 12.37 17.94 6.82
N LEU A 120 11.21 17.78 7.48
CA LEU A 120 9.93 17.69 6.80
C LEU A 120 9.63 18.93 5.95
N GLU A 121 10.04 20.10 6.42
CA GLU A 121 9.88 21.34 5.66
C GLU A 121 10.72 21.34 4.37
N ALA A 122 11.92 20.75 4.39
CA ALA A 122 12.75 20.61 3.20
C ALA A 122 12.11 19.64 2.18
N ILE A 123 11.57 18.52 2.66
CA ILE A 123 10.83 17.57 1.83
C ILE A 123 9.66 18.28 1.18
N LYS A 124 8.82 18.96 1.97
CA LYS A 124 7.62 19.66 1.51
C LYS A 124 7.91 20.73 0.46
N GLN A 125 9.04 21.45 0.59
CA GLN A 125 9.43 22.52 -0.34
C GLN A 125 10.28 22.03 -1.51
N GLY A 126 10.66 20.76 -1.54
CA GLY A 126 11.55 20.20 -2.56
C GLY A 126 12.99 20.72 -2.49
N VAL A 127 13.49 21.04 -1.30
CA VAL A 127 14.85 21.60 -1.08
C VAL A 127 15.85 20.47 -0.88
N ILE A 128 16.12 19.71 -1.93
CA ILE A 128 16.99 18.53 -1.89
C ILE A 128 18.47 18.86 -1.66
N GLY A 129 18.88 20.08 -1.97
CA GLY A 129 20.29 20.52 -1.83
C GLY A 129 20.81 20.58 -0.39
N LEU A 130 19.97 20.39 0.63
CA LEU A 130 20.39 20.29 2.02
C LEU A 130 21.07 18.95 2.34
N GLY A 131 20.94 17.93 1.49
CA GLY A 131 21.37 16.58 1.79
C GLY A 131 20.43 15.86 2.76
N TYR A 132 20.97 14.98 3.61
CA TYR A 132 20.22 14.20 4.60
C TYR A 132 19.06 13.38 4.00
N ASP A 133 19.23 12.92 2.75
CA ASP A 133 18.25 12.08 2.02
C ASP A 133 16.90 12.74 1.76
N VAL A 134 16.86 14.09 1.73
CA VAL A 134 15.64 14.84 1.39
C VAL A 134 15.12 14.46 0.00
N GLU A 135 16.02 14.18 -0.97
CA GLU A 135 15.65 13.74 -2.32
C GLU A 135 14.89 12.41 -2.28
N PHE A 136 15.41 11.40 -1.58
CA PHE A 136 14.77 10.09 -1.43
C PHE A 136 13.43 10.20 -0.72
N MET A 137 13.35 10.99 0.36
CA MET A 137 12.09 11.20 1.08
C MET A 137 11.08 11.99 0.26
N LEU A 138 11.51 12.95 -0.56
CA LEU A 138 10.63 13.66 -1.50
C LEU A 138 10.04 12.69 -2.53
N SER A 139 10.87 11.83 -3.13
CA SER A 139 10.39 10.78 -4.05
C SER A 139 9.37 9.87 -3.37
N SER A 140 9.66 9.43 -2.14
CA SER A 140 8.78 8.50 -1.41
C SER A 140 7.36 9.03 -1.22
N VAL A 141 7.18 10.36 -1.15
CA VAL A 141 5.87 10.99 -0.89
C VAL A 141 5.27 11.73 -2.07
N ASN A 142 6.07 12.08 -3.10
CA ASN A 142 5.61 12.97 -4.19
C ASN A 142 6.25 12.72 -5.55
N ALA A 143 6.79 11.52 -5.83
CA ALA A 143 7.31 11.19 -7.16
C ALA A 143 6.18 11.14 -8.19
N ASP A 144 6.49 11.50 -9.43
CA ASP A 144 5.62 11.24 -10.57
C ASP A 144 5.81 9.79 -11.06
N LEU A 145 4.72 9.10 -11.37
CA LEU A 145 4.77 7.78 -11.99
C LEU A 145 4.84 7.95 -13.51
N MET A 146 5.95 7.56 -14.11
CA MET A 146 6.16 7.61 -15.57
C MET A 146 6.12 6.22 -16.17
N ARG A 147 5.41 6.07 -17.29
CA ARG A 147 5.27 4.80 -18.00
C ARG A 147 5.92 4.91 -19.36
N TRP A 148 6.81 3.97 -19.66
CA TRP A 148 7.63 3.93 -20.88
C TRP A 148 7.33 2.65 -21.65
N ARG A 149 7.04 2.78 -22.94
CA ARG A 149 6.86 1.64 -23.83
C ARG A 149 8.06 1.51 -24.76
N LYS A 150 8.50 0.28 -25.01
CA LYS A 150 9.55 0.00 -25.98
C LYS A 150 9.18 0.56 -27.36
N ASP A 151 10.08 1.32 -27.94
CA ASP A 151 9.92 2.01 -29.23
C ASP A 151 11.27 2.08 -29.94
N ASP A 152 11.48 1.20 -30.90
CA ASP A 152 12.73 1.12 -31.65
C ASP A 152 12.99 2.35 -32.55
N GLN A 153 12.03 3.27 -32.68
CA GLN A 153 12.19 4.54 -33.39
C GLN A 153 12.66 5.66 -32.46
N SER A 154 12.60 5.47 -31.15
CA SER A 154 13.08 6.44 -30.17
C SER A 154 14.59 6.31 -29.97
N GLU A 155 15.29 7.43 -29.78
CA GLU A 155 16.74 7.46 -29.49
C GLU A 155 17.09 6.69 -28.19
N SER A 156 16.20 6.70 -27.22
CA SER A 156 16.35 5.95 -25.95
C SER A 156 15.89 4.49 -26.03
N GLY A 157 15.29 4.06 -27.16
CA GLY A 157 14.63 2.76 -27.29
C GLY A 157 13.27 2.66 -26.59
N TYR A 158 12.81 3.76 -25.96
CA TYR A 158 11.55 3.86 -25.24
C TYR A 158 10.87 5.20 -25.49
N SER A 159 9.56 5.18 -25.61
CA SER A 159 8.72 6.37 -25.69
C SER A 159 7.82 6.47 -24.46
N MET A 160 7.65 7.68 -23.92
CA MET A 160 6.78 7.93 -22.80
C MET A 160 5.32 7.71 -23.22
N VAL A 161 4.59 6.91 -22.44
CA VAL A 161 3.18 6.58 -22.66
C VAL A 161 2.30 7.56 -21.89
N ASP A 162 2.62 7.75 -20.61
CA ASP A 162 1.81 8.51 -19.67
C ASP A 162 2.64 8.97 -18.47
N THR A 163 2.15 10.03 -17.81
CA THR A 163 2.68 10.49 -16.53
C THR A 163 1.51 10.71 -15.58
N ASN A 164 1.51 9.95 -14.48
CA ASN A 164 0.55 10.14 -13.40
C ASN A 164 1.24 10.89 -12.24
N ASN A 165 0.78 12.07 -11.96
CA ASN A 165 1.37 12.99 -10.98
C ASN A 165 0.59 13.09 -9.66
N TYR A 166 -0.34 12.18 -9.41
CA TYR A 166 -1.17 12.16 -8.19
C TYR A 166 -1.21 10.77 -7.51
N HIS A 167 -0.49 9.79 -8.05
CA HIS A 167 -0.58 8.41 -7.56
C HIS A 167 0.17 8.20 -6.24
N ILE A 168 1.34 8.83 -6.07
CA ILE A 168 2.25 8.60 -4.96
C ILE A 168 1.89 9.43 -3.71
N GLY A 169 2.02 8.82 -2.52
CA GLY A 169 1.83 9.49 -1.25
C GLY A 169 0.40 9.98 -1.04
N ARG A 170 -0.56 9.07 -1.07
CA ARG A 170 -1.99 9.39 -0.93
C ARG A 170 -2.35 9.80 0.48
N MET A 171 -1.69 9.24 1.49
CA MET A 171 -1.98 9.46 2.90
C MET A 171 -0.74 9.14 3.74
N ILE A 172 -0.46 9.94 4.75
CA ILE A 172 0.63 9.69 5.70
C ILE A 172 0.06 9.66 7.11
N LEU A 173 0.02 8.48 7.70
CA LEU A 173 -0.64 8.23 8.96
C LEU A 173 0.34 8.15 10.13
N THR A 174 -0.07 8.70 11.27
CA THR A 174 0.57 8.48 12.56
C THR A 174 -0.49 8.23 13.64
N LYS A 175 -0.07 7.73 14.80
CA LYS A 175 -0.97 7.52 15.92
C LYS A 175 -1.25 8.81 16.67
N LYS A 176 -2.53 9.16 16.86
CA LYS A 176 -2.94 10.26 17.77
C LYS A 176 -2.51 9.96 19.20
N PRO A 177 -1.93 10.94 19.90
CA PRO A 177 -1.62 10.79 21.31
C PRO A 177 -2.90 10.65 22.15
N PHE A 178 -2.86 9.77 23.13
CA PHE A 178 -3.94 9.54 24.13
C PHE A 178 -5.26 9.00 23.57
N VAL A 179 -5.36 8.68 22.30
CA VAL A 179 -6.50 7.97 21.70
C VAL A 179 -6.12 6.50 21.54
N PHE A 180 -6.99 5.59 21.92
CA PHE A 180 -6.81 4.16 21.78
C PHE A 180 -8.04 3.57 21.11
N ASP A 181 -7.88 3.11 19.88
CA ASP A 181 -8.92 2.44 19.09
C ASP A 181 -8.29 1.24 18.37
N PRO A 182 -8.23 0.07 19.03
CA PRO A 182 -7.50 -1.09 18.51
C PRO A 182 -8.17 -1.77 17.31
N VAL A 183 -9.42 -1.43 17.01
CA VAL A 183 -10.23 -2.07 15.96
C VAL A 183 -10.67 -1.07 14.88
N GLY A 184 -10.68 0.21 15.21
CA GLY A 184 -11.10 1.29 14.32
C GLY A 184 -9.93 2.14 13.80
N ASP A 185 -10.25 3.37 13.43
CA ASP A 185 -9.32 4.34 12.84
C ASP A 185 -9.33 5.72 13.55
N GLU A 186 -10.08 5.87 14.66
CA GLU A 186 -10.17 7.11 15.41
C GLU A 186 -8.83 7.56 16.00
N ASP A 187 -7.91 6.63 16.25
CA ASP A 187 -6.57 6.88 16.76
C ASP A 187 -5.53 7.20 15.68
N ARG A 188 -5.94 7.29 14.41
CA ARG A 188 -5.09 7.66 13.28
C ARG A 188 -5.19 9.16 12.99
N GLU A 189 -4.06 9.76 12.65
CA GLU A 189 -3.95 11.16 12.23
C GLU A 189 -3.24 11.21 10.89
N ASP A 190 -3.87 11.82 9.88
CA ASP A 190 -3.23 12.09 8.61
C ASP A 190 -2.37 13.36 8.72
N ILE A 191 -1.08 13.19 8.51
CA ILE A 191 -0.05 14.23 8.56
C ILE A 191 0.54 14.54 7.19
N LEU A 192 -0.11 14.14 6.09
CA LEU A 192 0.37 14.37 4.73
C LEU A 192 0.74 15.84 4.48
N ASN A 193 -0.02 16.76 5.03
CA ASN A 193 0.19 18.19 4.90
C ASN A 193 1.53 18.70 5.49
N LEU A 194 2.21 17.90 6.32
CA LEU A 194 3.55 18.21 6.80
C LEU A 194 4.65 17.83 5.80
N TYR A 195 4.35 16.90 4.89
CA TYR A 195 5.29 16.34 3.92
C TYR A 195 5.16 16.92 2.52
N LYS A 196 3.94 17.24 2.09
CA LYS A 196 3.70 17.86 0.78
C LYS A 196 2.52 18.83 0.80
N PHE A 197 2.44 19.69 -0.19
CA PHE A 197 1.28 20.54 -0.42
C PHE A 197 0.12 19.68 -0.96
N ARG A 198 -1.08 20.25 -0.89
CA ARG A 198 -2.28 19.57 -1.40
C ARG A 198 -2.10 19.17 -2.86
N GLU A 199 -2.41 17.94 -3.15
CA GLU A 199 -2.32 17.32 -4.48
C GLU A 199 -3.02 18.16 -5.55
N GLY A 200 -2.40 18.24 -6.73
CA GLY A 200 -2.90 18.99 -7.88
C GLY A 200 -2.85 20.53 -7.73
N THR A 201 -2.20 21.07 -6.69
CA THR A 201 -1.99 22.50 -6.53
C THR A 201 -0.69 22.96 -7.20
N ALA A 202 -0.65 24.24 -7.62
CA ALA A 202 0.57 24.84 -8.15
C ALA A 202 1.74 24.79 -7.17
N SER A 203 1.47 24.87 -5.86
CA SER A 203 2.50 24.80 -4.82
C SER A 203 3.14 23.40 -4.75
N GLU A 204 2.32 22.36 -4.89
CA GLU A 204 2.80 20.97 -4.90
C GLU A 204 3.71 20.73 -6.13
N ARG A 205 3.25 21.09 -7.33
CA ARG A 205 4.06 20.97 -8.55
C ARG A 205 5.34 21.81 -8.49
N LEU A 206 5.27 23.03 -7.93
CA LEU A 206 6.44 23.89 -7.77
C LEU A 206 7.47 23.26 -6.83
N ALA A 207 7.03 22.64 -5.73
CA ALA A 207 7.91 21.96 -4.79
C ALA A 207 8.66 20.79 -5.47
N LEU A 208 7.95 19.94 -6.23
CA LEU A 208 8.59 18.88 -6.99
C LEU A 208 9.58 19.44 -8.03
N MET A 209 9.19 20.48 -8.78
CA MET A 209 10.06 21.13 -9.76
C MET A 209 11.28 21.81 -9.12
N ASN A 210 11.19 22.24 -7.86
CA ASN A 210 12.38 22.68 -7.11
C ASN A 210 13.37 21.53 -6.95
N GLY A 211 12.91 20.32 -6.55
CA GLY A 211 13.77 19.14 -6.50
C GLY A 211 14.37 18.82 -7.87
N VAL A 212 13.58 18.78 -8.91
CA VAL A 212 14.03 18.51 -10.30
C VAL A 212 15.14 19.47 -10.73
N ARG A 213 15.06 20.75 -10.38
CA ARG A 213 16.10 21.75 -10.73
C ARG A 213 17.48 21.44 -10.14
N TYR A 214 17.55 20.76 -9.02
CA TYR A 214 18.79 20.43 -8.33
C TYR A 214 19.27 19.00 -8.60
N SER A 215 18.46 18.15 -9.25
CA SER A 215 18.82 16.80 -9.66
C SER A 215 19.09 16.76 -11.17
N ASP A 216 20.33 16.52 -11.58
CA ASP A 216 20.66 16.38 -13.01
C ASP A 216 20.06 15.12 -13.63
N ARG A 217 19.73 14.14 -12.80
CA ARG A 217 19.04 12.93 -13.23
C ARG A 217 17.57 13.20 -13.50
N ALA A 218 16.87 13.80 -12.53
CA ALA A 218 15.46 14.16 -12.68
C ALA A 218 15.21 15.05 -13.92
N LYS A 219 16.07 16.03 -14.17
CA LYS A 219 15.96 16.88 -15.37
C LYS A 219 15.83 16.10 -16.66
N ARG A 220 16.51 14.95 -16.81
CA ARG A 220 16.46 14.15 -18.03
C ARG A 220 15.08 13.52 -18.26
N TYR A 221 14.46 13.03 -17.19
CA TYR A 221 13.12 12.42 -17.26
C TYR A 221 12.05 13.48 -17.55
N TYR A 222 12.12 14.61 -16.87
CA TYR A 222 11.15 15.70 -17.04
C TYR A 222 11.31 16.48 -18.37
N ALA A 223 12.46 16.39 -19.05
CA ALA A 223 12.67 17.02 -20.37
C ALA A 223 11.95 16.29 -21.51
N VAL A 224 11.56 15.03 -21.32
CA VAL A 224 10.93 14.19 -22.37
C VAL A 224 9.41 14.39 -22.46
N ALA A 225 8.79 15.11 -21.52
CA ALA A 225 7.35 15.37 -21.52
C ALA A 225 6.91 16.17 -22.77
N THR A 226 6.61 15.45 -23.85
CA THR A 226 6.12 16.02 -25.09
C THR A 226 4.61 16.11 -25.07
N ALA A 227 4.04 17.23 -25.55
CA ALA A 227 2.60 17.41 -25.70
C ALA A 227 2.04 16.40 -26.73
N LEU A 228 1.40 15.35 -26.24
CA LEU A 228 0.65 14.40 -27.06
C LEU A 228 -0.72 15.01 -27.40
N GLN A 229 -1.19 14.84 -28.64
CA GLN A 229 -2.50 15.26 -29.07
C GLN A 229 -3.53 14.22 -28.59
N ASN A 230 -4.17 14.50 -27.43
CA ASN A 230 -5.13 13.62 -26.79
C ASN A 230 -6.54 14.00 -27.18
N ASP A 231 -7.19 13.22 -28.03
CA ASP A 231 -8.59 13.43 -28.44
C ASP A 231 -9.56 12.33 -27.92
N VAL A 232 -9.02 11.35 -27.19
CA VAL A 232 -9.81 10.37 -26.46
C VAL A 232 -9.53 10.49 -24.98
N THR A 233 -10.58 10.58 -24.17
CA THR A 233 -10.47 10.57 -22.71
C THR A 233 -10.72 9.15 -22.19
N PHE A 234 -9.85 8.68 -21.30
CA PHE A 234 -9.97 7.41 -20.62
C PHE A 234 -10.07 7.64 -19.12
N LYS A 235 -10.81 6.80 -18.43
CA LYS A 235 -10.92 6.82 -16.97
C LYS A 235 -11.06 5.39 -16.43
N LEU A 236 -10.10 4.94 -15.64
CA LEU A 236 -10.26 3.75 -14.81
C LEU A 236 -11.19 4.09 -13.64
N ARG A 237 -12.17 3.21 -13.36
CA ARG A 237 -13.02 3.37 -12.16
C ARG A 237 -12.31 2.77 -10.96
N ASP A 238 -12.14 3.57 -9.93
CA ASP A 238 -11.52 3.18 -8.67
C ASP A 238 -12.35 2.11 -7.95
N ILE A 239 -11.65 1.23 -7.23
CA ILE A 239 -12.23 0.25 -6.32
C ILE A 239 -11.58 0.45 -4.96
N ASP A 240 -12.34 0.91 -3.96
CA ASP A 240 -11.78 1.12 -2.62
C ASP A 240 -11.50 -0.19 -1.88
N THR A 241 -12.51 -1.04 -1.78
CA THR A 241 -12.42 -2.33 -1.08
C THR A 241 -13.45 -3.32 -1.63
N ILE A 242 -13.12 -4.60 -1.55
CA ILE A 242 -14.04 -5.69 -1.88
C ILE A 242 -14.11 -6.65 -0.69
N SER A 243 -15.30 -7.00 -0.25
CA SER A 243 -15.45 -8.09 0.73
C SER A 243 -15.08 -9.44 0.09
N ILE A 244 -14.26 -10.23 0.77
CA ILE A 244 -13.87 -11.55 0.29
C ILE A 244 -15.11 -12.41 -0.03
N GLY A 245 -15.06 -13.17 -1.11
CA GLY A 245 -16.23 -13.96 -1.61
C GLY A 245 -17.16 -13.15 -2.51
N LYS A 246 -16.87 -11.89 -2.84
CA LYS A 246 -17.66 -11.08 -3.78
C LYS A 246 -16.94 -10.95 -5.12
N GLU A 247 -17.72 -11.01 -6.19
CA GLU A 247 -17.25 -10.64 -7.52
C GLU A 247 -17.15 -9.12 -7.67
N PHE A 248 -16.30 -8.65 -8.57
CA PHE A 248 -16.13 -7.23 -8.90
C PHE A 248 -15.83 -7.03 -10.38
N ARG A 249 -15.91 -5.80 -10.84
CA ARG A 249 -15.66 -5.45 -12.24
C ARG A 249 -14.54 -4.42 -12.37
N LEU A 250 -13.62 -4.68 -13.28
CA LEU A 250 -12.69 -3.68 -13.79
C LEU A 250 -13.41 -2.91 -14.87
N ILE A 251 -13.45 -1.59 -14.78
CA ILE A 251 -14.21 -0.76 -15.72
C ILE A 251 -13.33 0.39 -16.18
N VAL A 252 -13.24 0.58 -17.50
CA VAL A 252 -12.63 1.75 -18.13
C VAL A 252 -13.68 2.44 -18.96
N ASP A 253 -13.97 3.69 -18.61
CA ASP A 253 -14.78 4.61 -19.39
C ASP A 253 -13.93 5.24 -20.50
N ILE A 254 -14.48 5.33 -21.70
CA ILE A 254 -13.80 5.85 -22.90
C ILE A 254 -14.70 6.88 -23.56
N GLU A 255 -14.20 8.08 -23.76
CA GLU A 255 -14.92 9.17 -24.45
C GLU A 255 -14.09 9.67 -25.63
N ASN A 256 -14.64 9.54 -26.83
CA ASN A 256 -14.02 10.07 -28.02
C ASN A 256 -14.50 11.53 -28.25
N ASN A 257 -13.63 12.49 -28.00
CA ASN A 257 -13.92 13.91 -28.15
C ASN A 257 -13.68 14.46 -29.57
N SER A 258 -13.25 13.57 -30.49
CA SER A 258 -12.98 13.96 -31.86
C SER A 258 -14.23 13.91 -32.76
N THR A 259 -14.12 14.50 -33.93
CA THR A 259 -15.14 14.44 -34.99
C THR A 259 -15.06 13.18 -35.84
N GLU A 260 -14.09 12.30 -35.55
CA GLU A 260 -13.82 11.05 -36.28
C GLU A 260 -13.90 9.84 -35.33
N GLY A 261 -14.17 8.67 -35.90
CA GLY A 261 -14.13 7.41 -35.13
C GLY A 261 -12.70 7.03 -34.76
N ARG A 262 -12.55 6.33 -33.62
CA ARG A 262 -11.25 5.86 -33.12
C ARG A 262 -11.28 4.35 -32.88
N ASN A 263 -10.25 3.65 -33.36
CA ASN A 263 -9.99 2.26 -33.02
C ASN A 263 -9.02 2.20 -31.84
N ILE A 264 -9.44 1.58 -30.77
CA ILE A 264 -8.71 1.56 -29.49
C ILE A 264 -8.35 0.11 -29.17
N LYS A 265 -7.07 -0.13 -28.94
CA LYS A 265 -6.58 -1.37 -28.33
C LYS A 265 -6.46 -1.13 -26.84
N ALA A 266 -7.05 -2.01 -26.03
CA ALA A 266 -6.98 -1.90 -24.58
C ALA A 266 -6.59 -3.23 -23.94
N ALA A 267 -5.86 -3.14 -22.84
CA ALA A 267 -5.52 -4.25 -21.96
C ALA A 267 -5.89 -3.88 -20.52
N LEU A 268 -6.62 -4.78 -19.84
CA LEU A 268 -6.98 -4.67 -18.44
C LEU A 268 -6.48 -5.90 -17.70
N SER A 269 -5.90 -5.70 -16.53
CA SER A 269 -5.44 -6.78 -15.67
C SER A 269 -5.75 -6.53 -14.20
N ALA A 270 -5.98 -7.62 -13.47
CA ALA A 270 -5.98 -7.66 -12.01
C ALA A 270 -4.88 -8.61 -11.54
N THR A 271 -4.11 -8.19 -10.56
CA THR A 271 -3.02 -8.96 -9.97
C THR A 271 -3.09 -8.91 -8.46
N SER A 272 -2.70 -9.99 -7.78
CA SER A 272 -2.40 -9.91 -6.36
C SER A 272 -0.98 -9.37 -6.17
N VAL A 273 -0.80 -8.53 -5.16
CA VAL A 273 0.47 -7.88 -4.89
C VAL A 273 0.85 -8.01 -3.41
N TYR A 274 2.14 -8.11 -3.15
CA TYR A 274 2.68 -8.01 -1.80
C TYR A 274 2.59 -6.55 -1.31
N TYR A 275 2.80 -6.33 -0.01
CA TYR A 275 2.75 -4.98 0.60
C TYR A 275 3.73 -3.99 -0.05
N ASN A 276 4.82 -4.46 -0.64
CA ASN A 276 5.82 -3.65 -1.33
C ASN A 276 5.51 -3.46 -2.83
N GLY A 277 4.29 -3.77 -3.28
CA GLY A 277 3.85 -3.60 -4.66
C GLY A 277 4.38 -4.64 -5.64
N VAL A 278 5.23 -5.57 -5.19
CA VAL A 278 5.71 -6.66 -6.04
C VAL A 278 4.55 -7.56 -6.43
N ARG A 279 4.42 -7.85 -7.72
CA ARG A 279 3.39 -8.74 -8.25
C ARG A 279 3.59 -10.17 -7.75
N ALA A 280 2.53 -10.77 -7.21
CA ALA A 280 2.52 -12.16 -6.81
C ALA A 280 1.94 -13.05 -7.92
N GLU A 281 0.65 -12.87 -8.23
CA GLU A 281 -0.05 -13.72 -9.21
C GLU A 281 -0.95 -12.88 -10.13
N VAL A 282 -0.99 -13.23 -11.42
CA VAL A 282 -1.99 -12.67 -12.35
C VAL A 282 -3.33 -13.34 -12.09
N ILE A 283 -4.31 -12.55 -11.67
CA ILE A 283 -5.67 -13.03 -11.40
C ILE A 283 -6.44 -13.12 -12.69
N LYS A 284 -6.47 -12.01 -13.44
CA LYS A 284 -7.14 -11.93 -14.72
C LYS A 284 -6.46 -10.92 -15.63
N LYS A 285 -6.32 -11.23 -16.90
CA LYS A 285 -5.85 -10.32 -17.94
C LYS A 285 -6.74 -10.47 -19.16
N VAL A 286 -7.20 -9.37 -19.72
CA VAL A 286 -8.01 -9.31 -20.93
C VAL A 286 -7.47 -8.24 -21.85
N GLU A 287 -7.33 -8.57 -23.12
CA GLU A 287 -6.94 -7.66 -24.19
C GLU A 287 -7.98 -7.64 -25.28
N GLY A 288 -8.23 -6.49 -25.88
CA GLY A 288 -9.22 -6.37 -26.91
C GLY A 288 -9.11 -5.09 -27.72
N LYS A 289 -9.97 -5.01 -28.73
CA LYS A 289 -10.14 -3.81 -29.57
C LYS A 289 -11.57 -3.36 -29.51
N ILE A 290 -11.78 -2.05 -29.42
CA ILE A 290 -13.08 -1.40 -29.46
C ILE A 290 -13.05 -0.24 -30.45
N PHE A 291 -14.14 -0.03 -31.17
CA PHE A 291 -14.36 1.15 -32.01
C PHE A 291 -15.28 2.11 -31.28
N VAL A 292 -14.84 3.36 -31.14
CA VAL A 292 -15.63 4.44 -30.51
C VAL A 292 -15.94 5.49 -31.56
N GLY A 293 -17.22 5.68 -31.85
CA GLY A 293 -17.70 6.67 -32.83
C GLY A 293 -17.41 8.13 -32.40
N PRO A 294 -17.53 9.10 -33.32
CA PRO A 294 -17.31 10.51 -33.03
C PRO A 294 -18.24 11.01 -31.91
N GLY A 295 -17.68 11.66 -30.90
CA GLY A 295 -18.41 12.19 -29.74
C GLY A 295 -19.17 11.14 -28.94
N LYS A 296 -18.76 9.86 -29.01
CA LYS A 296 -19.40 8.75 -28.29
C LYS A 296 -18.60 8.37 -27.06
N HIS A 297 -19.38 7.83 -26.08
CA HIS A 297 -18.87 7.19 -24.89
C HIS A 297 -19.11 5.69 -24.97
N GLU A 298 -18.11 4.91 -24.59
CA GLU A 298 -18.15 3.45 -24.49
C GLU A 298 -17.51 3.00 -23.18
N GLU A 299 -17.79 1.76 -22.78
CA GLU A 299 -17.25 1.15 -21.55
C GLU A 299 -16.61 -0.21 -21.87
N ILE A 300 -15.39 -0.41 -21.36
CA ILE A 300 -14.79 -1.75 -21.30
C ILE A 300 -14.96 -2.28 -19.88
N SER A 301 -15.56 -3.47 -19.75
CA SER A 301 -15.85 -4.08 -18.45
C SER A 301 -15.39 -5.53 -18.40
N VAL A 302 -14.63 -5.88 -17.37
CA VAL A 302 -14.12 -7.24 -17.11
C VAL A 302 -14.59 -7.71 -15.75
N LEU A 303 -15.37 -8.80 -15.72
CA LEU A 303 -15.83 -9.42 -14.47
C LEU A 303 -14.72 -10.30 -13.89
N VAL A 304 -14.39 -10.09 -12.61
CA VAL A 304 -13.51 -10.94 -11.81
C VAL A 304 -14.36 -11.63 -10.74
N LYS A 305 -14.36 -12.94 -10.77
CA LYS A 305 -15.13 -13.76 -9.83
C LYS A 305 -14.27 -14.22 -8.66
N GLU A 306 -14.92 -14.70 -7.59
CA GLU A 306 -14.25 -15.29 -6.43
C GLU A 306 -13.24 -16.37 -6.84
N GLU A 307 -13.62 -17.29 -7.71
CA GLU A 307 -12.80 -18.40 -8.20
C GLU A 307 -11.53 -17.94 -8.94
N ASP A 308 -11.55 -16.73 -9.53
CA ASP A 308 -10.41 -16.14 -10.21
C ASP A 308 -9.33 -15.66 -9.21
N TYR A 309 -9.72 -15.10 -8.06
CA TYR A 309 -8.81 -14.41 -7.16
C TYR A 309 -8.52 -15.13 -5.84
N LEU A 310 -9.50 -15.83 -5.24
CA LEU A 310 -9.38 -16.42 -3.90
C LEU A 310 -8.13 -17.31 -3.73
N PRO A 311 -7.81 -18.25 -4.67
CA PRO A 311 -6.65 -19.11 -4.55
C PRO A 311 -5.31 -18.38 -4.78
N LYS A 312 -5.35 -17.16 -5.31
CA LYS A 312 -4.17 -16.37 -5.69
C LYS A 312 -3.90 -15.18 -4.76
N LEU A 313 -4.75 -14.99 -3.73
CA LEU A 313 -4.50 -13.95 -2.74
C LEU A 313 -3.25 -14.29 -1.92
N VAL A 314 -2.43 -13.26 -1.70
CA VAL A 314 -1.27 -13.30 -0.83
C VAL A 314 -1.55 -12.54 0.47
N GLU A 315 -0.55 -12.36 1.32
CA GLU A 315 -0.65 -11.62 2.57
C GLU A 315 -1.35 -10.28 2.38
N TYR A 316 -2.13 -9.89 3.37
CA TYR A 316 -2.94 -8.66 3.38
C TYR A 316 -3.99 -8.56 2.28
N CYS A 317 -4.07 -9.52 1.34
CA CYS A 317 -5.05 -9.56 0.26
C CYS A 317 -5.10 -8.26 -0.58
N ASN A 318 -3.94 -7.64 -0.78
CA ASN A 318 -3.81 -6.47 -1.63
C ASN A 318 -3.87 -6.87 -3.10
N MET A 319 -4.57 -6.06 -3.89
CA MET A 319 -4.75 -6.24 -5.31
C MET A 319 -4.43 -4.96 -6.06
N LYS A 320 -3.94 -5.12 -7.27
CA LYS A 320 -3.68 -4.02 -8.20
C LYS A 320 -4.44 -4.25 -9.49
N ILE A 321 -5.07 -3.21 -9.98
CA ILE A 321 -5.65 -3.12 -11.31
C ILE A 321 -4.70 -2.30 -12.16
N SER A 322 -4.48 -2.73 -13.41
CA SER A 322 -3.78 -1.93 -14.40
C SER A 322 -4.59 -1.91 -15.68
N ALA A 323 -4.76 -0.73 -16.24
CA ALA A 323 -5.45 -0.50 -17.50
C ALA A 323 -4.56 0.28 -18.45
N MET A 324 -4.54 -0.10 -19.72
CA MET A 324 -3.75 0.57 -20.76
C MET A 324 -4.56 0.61 -22.04
N ALA A 325 -4.42 1.70 -22.81
CA ALA A 325 -5.08 1.85 -24.08
C ALA A 325 -4.19 2.58 -25.09
N ILE A 326 -4.37 2.25 -26.38
CA ILE A 326 -3.72 2.90 -27.51
C ILE A 326 -4.76 3.17 -28.57
N VAL A 327 -4.80 4.41 -29.05
CA VAL A 327 -5.62 4.84 -30.18
C VAL A 327 -4.82 4.60 -31.47
N ASP A 328 -5.35 3.76 -32.36
CA ASP A 328 -4.60 3.34 -33.57
C ASP A 328 -4.31 4.52 -34.53
N GLU A 329 -5.21 5.50 -34.62
CA GLU A 329 -5.10 6.64 -35.56
C GLU A 329 -4.13 7.73 -35.08
N THR A 330 -4.28 8.18 -33.83
CA THR A 330 -3.50 9.29 -33.27
C THR A 330 -2.21 8.84 -32.58
N LYS A 331 -2.05 7.54 -32.36
CA LYS A 331 -1.01 6.96 -31.50
C LYS A 331 -1.04 7.44 -30.05
N GLN A 332 -2.15 8.10 -29.65
CA GLN A 332 -2.39 8.43 -28.26
C GLN A 332 -2.31 7.13 -27.43
N SER A 333 -1.51 7.17 -26.39
CA SER A 333 -1.43 6.10 -25.39
C SER A 333 -1.93 6.62 -24.06
N TRP A 334 -2.54 5.73 -23.28
CA TRP A 334 -2.99 6.01 -21.93
C TRP A 334 -2.77 4.79 -21.05
N ALA A 335 -2.45 5.01 -19.79
CA ALA A 335 -2.39 3.96 -18.80
C ALA A 335 -2.81 4.51 -17.44
N ASP A 336 -3.42 3.66 -16.62
CA ASP A 336 -3.80 3.97 -15.26
C ASP A 336 -3.77 2.72 -14.38
N ASP A 337 -3.53 2.94 -13.09
CA ASP A 337 -3.49 1.88 -12.09
C ASP A 337 -4.36 2.27 -10.89
N ASP A 338 -4.95 1.28 -10.27
CA ASP A 338 -5.58 1.42 -8.96
C ASP A 338 -5.22 0.22 -8.08
N ASP A 339 -5.11 0.45 -6.77
CA ASP A 339 -4.84 -0.57 -5.77
C ASP A 339 -5.93 -0.60 -4.71
N PHE A 340 -6.37 -1.78 -4.34
CA PHE A 340 -7.42 -1.99 -3.37
C PHE A 340 -7.17 -3.25 -2.54
N GLN A 341 -7.95 -3.41 -1.48
CA GLN A 341 -7.85 -4.57 -0.59
C GLN A 341 -9.11 -5.43 -0.66
N VAL A 342 -8.89 -6.75 -0.70
CA VAL A 342 -9.95 -7.73 -0.45
C VAL A 342 -10.07 -7.92 1.06
N VAL A 343 -11.14 -7.41 1.64
CA VAL A 343 -11.36 -7.38 3.09
C VAL A 343 -11.96 -8.68 3.60
N LYS A 344 -11.34 -9.27 4.61
CA LYS A 344 -11.84 -10.44 5.33
C LYS A 344 -12.80 -10.02 6.43
N PRO A 345 -13.76 -10.90 6.84
CA PRO A 345 -14.60 -10.62 8.00
C PRO A 345 -13.76 -10.56 9.29
N ASN A 346 -14.23 -9.81 10.27
CA ASN A 346 -13.65 -9.81 11.61
C ASN A 346 -14.33 -10.86 12.49
N ILE A 347 -13.56 -11.45 13.42
CA ILE A 347 -14.12 -12.29 14.47
C ILE A 347 -14.77 -11.37 15.52
N ASN A 348 -16.07 -11.54 15.73
CA ASN A 348 -16.77 -10.93 16.87
C ASN A 348 -16.44 -11.72 18.13
N ILE A 349 -16.12 -11.01 19.22
CA ILE A 349 -15.73 -11.59 20.51
C ILE A 349 -16.67 -11.03 21.57
N VAL A 350 -17.46 -11.90 22.19
CA VAL A 350 -18.41 -11.53 23.23
C VAL A 350 -18.19 -12.42 24.46
N PHE A 351 -18.22 -11.83 25.64
CA PHE A 351 -18.22 -12.57 26.90
C PHE A 351 -19.63 -12.63 27.44
N ASN A 352 -20.04 -13.77 28.01
CA ASN A 352 -21.40 -13.98 28.52
C ASN A 352 -21.69 -13.29 29.86
N SER A 353 -20.65 -12.80 30.54
CA SER A 353 -20.73 -12.05 31.81
C SER A 353 -19.51 -11.14 32.00
N ASP A 354 -19.53 -10.29 32.98
CA ASP A 354 -18.36 -9.54 33.42
C ASP A 354 -17.21 -10.46 33.80
N LEU A 355 -15.98 -10.02 33.52
CA LEU A 355 -14.79 -10.79 33.83
C LEU A 355 -14.36 -10.51 35.28
N ILE A 356 -14.51 -11.50 36.14
CA ILE A 356 -14.05 -11.45 37.50
C ILE A 356 -12.78 -12.30 37.64
N ILE A 357 -11.79 -11.79 38.37
CA ILE A 357 -10.50 -12.50 38.51
C ILE A 357 -10.71 -13.89 39.13
N ASN A 358 -10.08 -14.89 38.56
CA ASN A 358 -10.14 -16.31 38.93
C ASN A 358 -11.54 -16.96 38.82
N GLU A 359 -12.54 -16.27 38.26
CA GLU A 359 -13.83 -16.89 37.95
C GLU A 359 -13.90 -17.33 36.48
N PRO A 360 -14.54 -18.50 36.22
CA PRO A 360 -14.70 -18.95 34.84
C PRO A 360 -15.78 -18.15 34.13
N VAL A 361 -15.49 -17.73 32.89
CA VAL A 361 -16.40 -17.03 31.99
C VAL A 361 -16.34 -17.66 30.60
N THR A 362 -17.41 -17.60 29.84
CA THR A 362 -17.43 -18.09 28.46
C THR A 362 -17.22 -16.95 27.47
N ALA A 363 -16.18 -17.06 26.63
CA ALA A 363 -15.99 -16.22 25.46
C ALA A 363 -16.63 -16.88 24.24
N VAL A 364 -17.48 -16.16 23.52
CA VAL A 364 -18.10 -16.59 22.26
C VAL A 364 -17.39 -15.88 21.11
N LEU A 365 -16.80 -16.67 20.22
CA LEU A 365 -16.14 -16.18 19.01
C LEU A 365 -16.99 -16.53 17.80
N SER A 366 -17.33 -15.53 17.00
CA SER A 366 -18.17 -15.77 15.83
C SER A 366 -17.82 -14.88 14.64
N PHE A 367 -18.05 -15.39 13.43
CA PHE A 367 -18.06 -14.61 12.19
C PHE A 367 -18.94 -15.31 11.13
N LEU A 368 -19.44 -14.56 10.15
CA LEU A 368 -20.21 -15.13 9.05
C LEU A 368 -19.27 -15.65 7.96
N ASN A 369 -19.43 -16.92 7.52
CA ASN A 369 -18.72 -17.42 6.35
C ASN A 369 -19.06 -16.55 5.12
N PRO A 370 -18.11 -15.82 4.54
CA PRO A 370 -18.40 -14.93 3.41
C PRO A 370 -18.55 -15.69 2.06
N LEU A 371 -18.13 -16.97 1.99
CA LEU A 371 -18.05 -17.74 0.76
C LEU A 371 -19.37 -18.45 0.43
N ASP A 372 -19.57 -18.73 -0.85
CA ASP A 372 -20.72 -19.51 -1.36
C ASP A 372 -20.49 -21.03 -1.26
N HIS A 373 -19.42 -21.45 -0.59
CA HIS A 373 -19.05 -22.84 -0.31
C HIS A 373 -18.62 -23.03 1.15
N PRO A 374 -18.59 -24.27 1.65
CA PRO A 374 -18.22 -24.55 3.04
C PRO A 374 -16.78 -24.21 3.35
N LEU A 375 -16.49 -23.87 4.62
CA LEU A 375 -15.16 -23.84 5.20
C LEU A 375 -14.85 -25.17 5.85
N THR A 376 -13.69 -25.75 5.55
CA THR A 376 -13.27 -27.07 6.02
C THR A 376 -11.97 -27.00 6.82
N GLY A 377 -11.78 -27.93 7.76
CA GLY A 377 -10.59 -27.96 8.60
C GLY A 377 -10.44 -26.71 9.49
N CYS A 378 -11.54 -26.27 10.05
CA CYS A 378 -11.65 -25.04 10.85
C CYS A 378 -10.87 -25.12 12.15
N GLU A 379 -10.11 -24.08 12.49
CA GLU A 379 -9.38 -23.92 13.76
C GLU A 379 -9.44 -22.47 14.22
N PHE A 380 -9.93 -22.27 15.45
CA PHE A 380 -9.79 -21.00 16.17
C PHE A 380 -8.53 -21.03 17.06
N ARG A 381 -7.86 -19.89 17.17
CA ARG A 381 -6.73 -19.68 18.07
C ARG A 381 -6.97 -18.45 18.90
N VAL A 382 -6.64 -18.50 20.18
CA VAL A 382 -6.84 -17.42 21.13
C VAL A 382 -5.54 -17.14 21.88
N THR A 383 -5.24 -15.86 22.01
CA THR A 383 -4.10 -15.35 22.80
C THR A 383 -4.56 -14.17 23.65
N SER A 384 -4.22 -14.21 24.94
CA SER A 384 -4.48 -13.09 25.85
C SER A 384 -3.44 -13.06 26.97
N SER A 385 -2.97 -11.88 27.33
CA SER A 385 -1.94 -11.70 28.35
C SER A 385 -2.45 -11.87 29.81
N GLY A 386 -3.76 -11.91 29.99
CA GLY A 386 -4.40 -12.00 31.32
C GLY A 386 -5.42 -13.13 31.46
N ILE A 387 -5.54 -13.99 30.43
CA ILE A 387 -6.44 -15.17 30.44
C ILE A 387 -5.66 -16.42 30.05
N THR A 388 -4.81 -16.31 29.04
CA THR A 388 -4.06 -17.47 28.52
C THR A 388 -2.57 -17.19 28.62
N GLY A 389 -1.82 -18.01 29.31
CA GLY A 389 -0.34 -17.93 29.34
C GLY A 389 0.33 -18.37 28.04
N ARG A 390 -0.45 -18.90 27.08
CA ARG A 390 -0.02 -19.38 25.77
C ARG A 390 -1.17 -19.30 24.78
N THR A 391 -0.86 -19.37 23.48
CA THR A 391 -1.91 -19.49 22.45
C THR A 391 -2.64 -20.83 22.59
N LEU A 392 -3.95 -20.75 22.79
CA LEU A 392 -4.84 -21.91 22.80
C LEU A 392 -5.37 -22.18 21.39
N ARG A 393 -5.59 -23.44 21.05
CA ARG A 393 -6.10 -23.89 19.75
C ARG A 393 -7.37 -24.71 19.94
N PHE A 394 -8.39 -24.38 19.16
CA PHE A 394 -9.70 -25.02 19.25
C PHE A 394 -10.11 -25.45 17.82
N PRO A 395 -10.07 -26.77 17.52
CA PRO A 395 -10.68 -27.28 16.32
C PRO A 395 -12.18 -27.00 16.30
N GLY A 396 -12.68 -26.43 15.19
CA GLY A 396 -14.11 -26.19 14.97
C GLY A 396 -14.70 -27.18 13.97
N PRO A 397 -16.03 -27.31 13.93
CA PRO A 397 -16.71 -28.05 12.87
C PRO A 397 -16.57 -27.31 11.54
N ASP A 398 -16.79 -28.03 10.43
CA ASP A 398 -16.93 -27.42 9.13
C ASP A 398 -18.12 -26.45 9.12
N VAL A 399 -17.98 -25.32 8.45
CA VAL A 399 -18.97 -24.24 8.45
C VAL A 399 -19.62 -24.17 7.07
N ALA A 400 -20.92 -24.39 6.98
CA ALA A 400 -21.64 -24.33 5.71
C ALA A 400 -21.52 -22.96 5.01
N ALA A 401 -21.79 -22.92 3.70
CA ALA A 401 -21.82 -21.66 2.94
C ALA A 401 -22.74 -20.65 3.59
N LYS A 402 -22.28 -19.39 3.73
CA LYS A 402 -23.03 -18.28 4.35
C LYS A 402 -23.56 -18.54 5.77
N ALA A 403 -23.05 -19.57 6.46
CA ALA A 403 -23.42 -19.86 7.85
C ALA A 403 -22.53 -19.14 8.85
N LEU A 404 -23.03 -19.03 10.07
CA LEU A 404 -22.25 -18.50 11.20
C LEU A 404 -21.24 -19.56 11.64
N ALA A 405 -19.96 -19.19 11.65
CA ALA A 405 -18.92 -19.91 12.35
C ALA A 405 -18.91 -19.44 13.81
N GLU A 406 -19.10 -20.34 14.76
CA GLU A 406 -19.16 -19.99 16.17
C GLU A 406 -18.46 -21.04 17.03
N VAL A 407 -17.77 -20.58 18.08
CA VAL A 407 -17.19 -21.42 19.11
C VAL A 407 -17.32 -20.77 20.49
N GLU A 408 -17.71 -21.55 21.47
CA GLU A 408 -17.75 -21.17 22.87
C GLU A 408 -16.50 -21.66 23.60
N LEU A 409 -15.81 -20.77 24.28
CA LEU A 409 -14.55 -21.07 24.95
C LEU A 409 -14.65 -20.73 26.42
N PRO A 410 -14.51 -21.71 27.34
CA PRO A 410 -14.36 -21.41 28.75
C PRO A 410 -12.96 -20.80 28.98
N VAL A 411 -12.94 -19.63 29.59
CA VAL A 411 -11.71 -18.88 29.92
C VAL A 411 -11.76 -18.45 31.37
N GLN A 412 -10.60 -18.25 31.99
CA GLN A 412 -10.51 -17.81 33.39
C GLN A 412 -9.49 -16.69 33.50
N PRO A 413 -9.92 -15.45 33.77
CA PRO A 413 -9.01 -14.33 33.96
C PRO A 413 -8.08 -14.55 35.16
N ASN A 414 -6.81 -14.22 35.02
CA ASN A 414 -5.81 -14.39 36.07
C ASN A 414 -5.04 -13.09 36.36
N LYS A 415 -5.47 -11.97 35.77
CA LYS A 415 -4.87 -10.66 35.98
C LYS A 415 -5.94 -9.58 35.99
N LEU A 416 -5.87 -8.67 36.97
CA LEU A 416 -6.77 -7.52 37.09
C LEU A 416 -6.48 -6.42 36.05
N GLY A 417 -7.51 -5.61 35.78
CA GLY A 417 -7.45 -4.45 34.90
C GLY A 417 -7.64 -4.78 33.41
N MET A 418 -7.29 -3.86 32.54
CA MET A 418 -7.48 -4.00 31.10
C MET A 418 -6.59 -5.09 30.51
N ILE A 419 -7.19 -6.06 29.82
CA ILE A 419 -6.51 -7.13 29.13
C ILE A 419 -6.94 -7.15 27.65
N SER A 420 -6.01 -7.47 26.76
CA SER A 420 -6.31 -7.73 25.37
C SER A 420 -6.61 -9.20 25.13
N PHE A 421 -7.66 -9.46 24.37
CA PHE A 421 -8.05 -10.78 23.92
C PHE A 421 -8.05 -10.80 22.38
N VAL A 422 -7.20 -11.62 21.79
CA VAL A 422 -7.03 -11.73 20.35
C VAL A 422 -7.43 -13.13 19.89
N ALA A 423 -8.31 -13.20 18.92
CA ALA A 423 -8.72 -14.43 18.28
C ALA A 423 -8.27 -14.44 16.81
N THR A 424 -7.86 -15.59 16.31
CA THR A 424 -7.59 -15.82 14.90
C THR A 424 -8.29 -17.10 14.44
N PHE A 425 -8.72 -17.12 13.20
CA PHE A 425 -9.34 -18.31 12.59
C PHE A 425 -8.62 -18.64 11.29
N LYS A 426 -8.53 -19.93 11.01
CA LYS A 426 -8.11 -20.47 9.71
C LYS A 426 -8.95 -21.67 9.32
N SER A 427 -9.13 -21.86 8.02
CA SER A 427 -9.63 -23.05 7.37
C SER A 427 -8.74 -23.43 6.18
N THR A 428 -9.15 -24.42 5.42
CA THR A 428 -8.52 -24.76 4.13
C THR A 428 -8.67 -23.60 3.14
N GLU A 429 -9.85 -22.97 3.10
CA GLU A 429 -10.26 -21.96 2.11
C GLU A 429 -9.89 -20.53 2.55
N LEU A 430 -9.95 -20.24 3.86
CA LEU A 430 -9.68 -18.92 4.41
C LEU A 430 -8.60 -18.99 5.49
N LYS A 431 -7.66 -18.05 5.43
CA LYS A 431 -6.57 -17.91 6.41
C LYS A 431 -6.61 -16.52 7.02
N ASP A 432 -6.09 -16.42 8.25
CA ASP A 432 -5.82 -15.15 8.93
C ASP A 432 -7.06 -14.24 9.06
N ILE A 433 -8.22 -14.82 9.41
CA ILE A 433 -9.36 -14.05 9.92
C ILE A 433 -9.05 -13.73 11.37
N THR A 434 -9.17 -12.47 11.77
CA THR A 434 -8.76 -11.99 13.08
C THR A 434 -9.89 -11.23 13.78
N GLY A 435 -9.80 -11.15 15.10
CA GLY A 435 -10.60 -10.27 15.91
C GLY A 435 -9.85 -9.97 17.19
N ALA A 436 -10.03 -8.78 17.73
CA ALA A 436 -9.44 -8.36 18.99
C ALA A 436 -10.43 -7.53 19.80
N THR A 437 -10.37 -7.68 21.11
CA THR A 437 -11.12 -6.83 22.03
C THR A 437 -10.26 -6.54 23.26
N SER A 438 -10.55 -5.44 23.92
CA SER A 438 -9.97 -5.10 25.24
C SER A 438 -11.09 -5.12 26.27
N VAL A 439 -10.90 -5.85 27.34
CA VAL A 439 -11.89 -6.04 28.40
C VAL A 439 -11.27 -5.78 29.75
N GLU A 440 -12.05 -5.27 30.67
CA GLU A 440 -11.63 -5.04 32.05
C GLU A 440 -11.96 -6.25 32.93
N VAL A 441 -10.99 -6.71 33.71
CA VAL A 441 -11.12 -7.76 34.69
C VAL A 441 -11.25 -7.11 36.08
N LEU A 442 -12.37 -7.37 36.73
CA LEU A 442 -12.75 -6.78 38.01
C LEU A 442 -12.30 -7.68 39.19
N GLU A 443 -12.19 -7.07 40.38
CA GLU A 443 -12.11 -7.78 41.66
C GLU A 443 -13.47 -8.41 41.97
N GLY A 444 -13.49 -9.64 42.49
CA GLY A 444 -14.68 -10.32 42.93
C GLY A 444 -15.16 -9.90 44.34
#